data_862ef29c53cd6363a3962f9ea8b7cade
#
_entry.id   862ef29c53cd6363a3962f9ea8b7cade
#
_cell.length_a   1.000
_cell.length_b   1.000
_cell.length_c   1.000
_cell.angle_alpha   90.00
_cell.angle_beta   90.00
_cell.angle_gamma   90.00
#
_symmetry.space_group_name_H-M   'P 1'
#
loop_
_entity.id
_entity.type
_entity.pdbx_description
1 polymer ?
#
loop_
_entity_poly.entity_id
_entity_poly.type
_entity_poly.pdbx_seq_one_letter_code
_entity_poly.pdbx_strand_id
1 'polypeptide(L)'
;IHSHTPLGDVAAFLQTRDVALVTDDEGQYITNVIVPGDLMRYADHQPAARAAIGSRPEEETRRDHAMVEIQRQLHGYTPLIPDEVTDYYLERAGFQCEDVRLKRLLALATEKFVSDIASDAFQYARIRTNAGPSRSHRPGASARDRTRTVLTMDDLSAALGEYGIDARRAETFR
;
A
#
# COMPACT_ATOMS: atom_id res chain seq x y z
N ILE A 1 17.91 -8.87 -5.58
CA ILE A 1 18.74 -10.09 -5.60
C ILE A 1 18.35 -10.94 -6.80
N HIS A 2 19.31 -11.68 -7.37
CA HIS A 2 19.08 -12.52 -8.53
C HIS A 2 18.60 -13.93 -8.13
N SER A 3 17.99 -14.63 -9.06
CA SER A 3 17.43 -15.98 -8.85
C SER A 3 18.45 -17.02 -8.32
N HIS A 4 19.74 -16.80 -8.58
CA HIS A 4 20.85 -17.70 -8.18
C HIS A 4 21.61 -17.19 -6.93
N THR A 5 21.13 -16.16 -6.24
CA THR A 5 21.80 -15.63 -5.03
C THR A 5 21.82 -16.69 -3.93
N PRO A 6 23.00 -16.98 -3.32
CA PRO A 6 23.10 -17.96 -2.24
C PRO A 6 22.20 -17.59 -1.05
N LEU A 7 21.66 -18.61 -0.37
CA LEU A 7 20.72 -18.41 0.75
C LEU A 7 21.31 -17.54 1.88
N GLY A 8 22.62 -17.68 2.17
CA GLY A 8 23.30 -16.87 3.18
C GLY A 8 23.30 -15.37 2.84
N ASP A 9 23.48 -15.04 1.57
CA ASP A 9 23.48 -13.65 1.12
C ASP A 9 22.06 -13.07 1.13
N VAL A 10 21.05 -13.87 0.78
CA VAL A 10 19.64 -13.50 0.91
C VAL A 10 19.29 -13.26 2.37
N ALA A 11 19.72 -14.11 3.27
CA ALA A 11 19.50 -13.96 4.70
C ALA A 11 20.18 -12.69 5.25
N ALA A 12 21.43 -12.41 4.87
CA ALA A 12 22.15 -11.20 5.25
C ALA A 12 21.48 -9.93 4.72
N PHE A 13 20.97 -9.96 3.50
CA PHE A 13 20.23 -8.86 2.90
C PHE A 13 18.93 -8.56 3.67
N LEU A 14 18.20 -9.59 4.07
CA LEU A 14 16.93 -9.47 4.81
C LEU A 14 17.13 -9.15 6.30
N GLN A 15 18.36 -9.21 6.84
CA GLN A 15 18.64 -8.68 8.20
C GLN A 15 18.52 -7.16 8.29
N THR A 16 18.71 -6.47 7.18
CA THR A 16 18.66 -5.01 7.12
C THR A 16 17.45 -4.47 6.37
N ARG A 17 16.67 -5.35 5.75
CA ARG A 17 15.52 -5.00 4.89
C ARG A 17 14.38 -5.99 5.08
N ASP A 18 13.16 -5.48 5.05
CA ASP A 18 11.96 -6.29 5.28
C ASP A 18 11.54 -7.13 4.06
N VAL A 19 12.03 -6.80 2.87
CA VAL A 19 11.66 -7.45 1.61
C VAL A 19 12.84 -7.55 0.67
N ALA A 20 12.99 -8.69 0.01
CA ALA A 20 13.90 -8.88 -1.11
C ALA A 20 13.11 -9.16 -2.39
N LEU A 21 13.33 -8.33 -3.40
CA LEU A 21 12.80 -8.55 -4.74
C LEU A 21 13.78 -9.44 -5.49
N VAL A 22 13.29 -10.56 -6.00
CA VAL A 22 14.08 -11.46 -6.85
C VAL A 22 13.85 -11.04 -8.30
N THR A 23 14.94 -10.74 -9.00
CA THR A 23 14.90 -10.40 -10.42
C THR A 23 15.40 -11.58 -11.25
N ASP A 24 15.10 -11.54 -12.56
CA ASP A 24 15.78 -12.39 -13.55
C ASP A 24 17.28 -12.06 -13.62
N ASP A 25 18.02 -12.85 -14.40
CA ASP A 25 19.47 -12.71 -14.52
C ASP A 25 19.89 -11.39 -15.20
N GLU A 26 18.99 -10.77 -15.96
CA GLU A 26 19.19 -9.48 -16.62
C GLU A 26 18.78 -8.31 -15.74
N GLY A 27 18.12 -8.55 -14.60
CA GLY A 27 17.62 -7.53 -13.67
C GLY A 27 16.44 -6.74 -14.19
N GLN A 28 15.81 -7.20 -15.28
CA GLN A 28 14.73 -6.47 -15.96
C GLN A 28 13.35 -6.77 -15.35
N TYR A 29 13.15 -7.96 -14.84
CA TYR A 29 11.84 -8.40 -14.34
C TYR A 29 11.94 -8.91 -12.90
N ILE A 30 10.92 -8.56 -12.08
CA ILE A 30 10.75 -9.15 -10.76
C ILE A 30 10.03 -10.49 -10.93
N THR A 31 10.75 -11.57 -10.62
CA THR A 31 10.24 -12.93 -10.72
C THR A 31 9.63 -13.43 -9.42
N ASN A 32 10.06 -12.86 -8.28
CA ASN A 32 9.53 -13.25 -6.97
C ASN A 32 9.78 -12.18 -5.91
N VAL A 33 9.09 -12.32 -4.77
CA VAL A 33 9.27 -11.51 -3.57
C VAL A 33 9.58 -12.45 -2.40
N ILE A 34 10.66 -12.19 -1.71
CA ILE A 34 11.06 -12.96 -0.52
C ILE A 34 10.97 -12.05 0.69
N VAL A 35 10.30 -12.50 1.73
CA VAL A 35 10.28 -11.87 3.04
C VAL A 35 11.00 -12.75 4.05
N PRO A 36 11.43 -12.20 5.20
CA PRO A 36 12.10 -12.95 6.25
C PRO A 36 11.37 -14.22 6.69
N GLY A 37 10.05 -14.21 6.70
CA GLY A 37 9.23 -15.38 7.03
C GLY A 37 9.33 -16.53 6.05
N ASP A 38 9.61 -16.28 4.77
CA ASP A 38 9.84 -17.35 3.78
C ASP A 38 11.15 -18.11 4.09
N LEU A 39 12.19 -17.37 4.53
CA LEU A 39 13.44 -17.98 4.98
C LEU A 39 13.24 -18.83 6.23
N MET A 40 12.42 -18.37 7.19
CA MET A 40 12.11 -19.12 8.39
C MET A 40 11.39 -20.43 8.06
N ARG A 41 10.40 -20.42 7.18
CA ARG A 41 9.73 -21.63 6.70
C ARG A 41 10.70 -22.62 6.06
N TYR A 42 11.62 -22.11 5.23
CA TYR A 42 12.65 -22.95 4.62
C TYR A 42 13.61 -23.54 5.65
N ALA A 43 13.97 -22.72 6.66
CA ALA A 43 14.84 -23.13 7.75
C ALA A 43 14.23 -24.18 8.68
N ASP A 44 12.92 -24.19 8.87
CA ASP A 44 12.22 -25.20 9.67
C ASP A 44 12.40 -26.63 9.10
N HIS A 45 12.68 -26.72 7.80
CA HIS A 45 12.89 -27.98 7.09
C HIS A 45 14.38 -28.31 6.88
N GLN A 46 15.30 -27.36 7.14
CA GLN A 46 16.74 -27.51 6.93
C GLN A 46 17.57 -26.88 8.06
N PRO A 47 18.17 -27.70 8.94
CA PRO A 47 18.90 -27.19 10.11
C PRO A 47 20.12 -26.32 9.76
N ALA A 48 20.76 -26.58 8.60
CA ALA A 48 21.87 -25.76 8.10
C ALA A 48 21.41 -24.34 7.69
N ALA A 49 20.23 -24.20 7.12
CA ALA A 49 19.65 -22.91 6.77
C ALA A 49 19.27 -22.10 8.04
N ARG A 50 18.80 -22.79 9.10
CA ARG A 50 18.47 -22.16 10.37
C ARG A 50 19.70 -21.53 11.05
N ALA A 51 20.84 -22.19 10.99
CA ALA A 51 22.09 -21.67 11.51
C ALA A 51 22.59 -20.43 10.74
N ALA A 52 22.33 -20.38 9.43
CA ALA A 52 22.70 -19.24 8.56
C ALA A 52 21.83 -17.99 8.76
N ILE A 53 20.58 -18.16 9.22
CA ILE A 53 19.62 -17.05 9.44
C ILE A 53 19.87 -16.36 10.79
N GLY A 54 20.46 -17.02 11.77
CA GLY A 54 20.71 -16.48 13.11
C GLY A 54 19.46 -16.43 14.00
N SER A 55 19.63 -16.06 15.28
CA SER A 55 18.52 -15.87 16.20
C SER A 55 17.96 -14.46 16.06
N ARG A 56 16.73 -14.33 15.60
CA ARG A 56 16.01 -13.06 15.53
C ARG A 56 15.21 -12.77 16.80
N PRO A 57 15.01 -11.49 17.18
CA PRO A 57 14.11 -11.12 18.25
C PRO A 57 12.69 -11.66 18.00
N GLU A 58 11.99 -12.05 19.07
CA GLU A 58 10.62 -12.61 18.96
C GLU A 58 9.63 -11.67 18.25
N GLU A 59 9.83 -10.37 18.35
CA GLU A 59 8.97 -9.38 17.73
C GLU A 59 9.14 -9.35 16.21
N GLU A 60 10.38 -9.48 15.70
CA GLU A 60 10.64 -9.63 14.27
C GLU A 60 10.04 -10.92 13.73
N THR A 61 10.18 -12.01 14.46
CA THR A 61 9.61 -13.31 14.08
C THR A 61 8.08 -13.23 13.95
N ARG A 62 7.40 -12.55 14.89
CA ARG A 62 5.94 -12.34 14.81
C ARG A 62 5.53 -11.49 13.59
N ARG A 63 6.31 -10.44 13.29
CA ARG A 63 6.08 -9.57 12.13
C ARG A 63 6.24 -10.38 10.83
N ASP A 64 7.29 -11.18 10.74
CA ASP A 64 7.56 -12.05 9.60
C ASP A 64 6.44 -13.05 9.37
N HIS A 65 5.95 -13.71 10.42
CA HIS A 65 4.81 -14.62 10.34
C HIS A 65 3.54 -13.91 9.84
N ALA A 66 3.28 -12.70 10.31
CA ALA A 66 2.14 -11.91 9.85
C ALA A 66 2.26 -11.55 8.37
N MET A 67 3.45 -11.18 7.90
CA MET A 67 3.72 -10.86 6.49
C MET A 67 3.54 -12.08 5.58
N VAL A 68 4.04 -13.25 6.00
CA VAL A 68 3.84 -14.51 5.26
C VAL A 68 2.36 -14.86 5.17
N GLU A 69 1.62 -14.69 6.26
CA GLU A 69 0.18 -14.98 6.27
C GLU A 69 -0.59 -14.04 5.32
N ILE A 70 -0.25 -12.74 5.32
CA ILE A 70 -0.80 -11.78 4.37
C ILE A 70 -0.50 -12.20 2.93
N GLN A 71 0.75 -12.55 2.61
CA GLN A 71 1.12 -13.00 1.27
C GLN A 71 0.37 -14.26 0.83
N ARG A 72 0.15 -15.19 1.76
CA ARG A 72 -0.62 -16.40 1.48
C ARG A 72 -2.07 -16.08 1.16
N GLN A 73 -2.67 -15.14 1.89
CA GLN A 73 -4.06 -14.70 1.68
C GLN A 73 -4.19 -13.93 0.36
N LEU A 74 -3.20 -13.13 -0.02
CA LEU A 74 -3.21 -12.37 -1.27
C LEU A 74 -3.32 -13.25 -2.51
N HIS A 75 -2.84 -14.48 -2.47
CA HIS A 75 -2.97 -15.39 -3.62
C HIS A 75 -4.43 -15.70 -3.98
N GLY A 76 -5.30 -15.84 -2.98
CA GLY A 76 -6.76 -16.07 -3.17
C GLY A 76 -7.61 -14.80 -3.09
N TYR A 77 -7.00 -13.66 -2.82
CA TYR A 77 -7.72 -12.39 -2.65
C TYR A 77 -8.10 -11.78 -3.99
N THR A 78 -9.33 -11.30 -4.11
CA THR A 78 -9.78 -10.53 -5.27
C THR A 78 -9.80 -9.05 -4.91
N PRO A 79 -8.83 -8.24 -5.38
CA PRO A 79 -8.79 -6.82 -5.07
C PRO A 79 -9.91 -6.06 -5.79
N LEU A 80 -10.27 -4.89 -5.27
CA LEU A 80 -11.20 -3.97 -5.92
C LEU A 80 -10.63 -3.45 -7.24
N ILE A 81 -9.31 -3.21 -7.27
CA ILE A 81 -8.58 -2.84 -8.48
C ILE A 81 -8.17 -4.14 -9.19
N PRO A 82 -8.69 -4.44 -10.39
CA PRO A 82 -8.35 -5.64 -11.13
C PRO A 82 -6.85 -5.77 -11.44
N ASP A 83 -6.36 -7.01 -11.51
CA ASP A 83 -4.96 -7.30 -11.79
C ASP A 83 -4.51 -6.68 -13.14
N GLU A 84 -5.39 -6.65 -14.15
CA GLU A 84 -5.12 -6.06 -15.47
C GLU A 84 -4.89 -4.55 -15.43
N VAL A 85 -5.61 -3.86 -14.53
CA VAL A 85 -5.41 -2.41 -14.31
C VAL A 85 -4.07 -2.15 -13.65
N THR A 86 -3.70 -2.99 -12.68
CA THR A 86 -2.41 -2.92 -12.02
C THR A 86 -1.28 -3.18 -13.00
N ASP A 87 -1.40 -4.19 -13.85
CA ASP A 87 -0.44 -4.50 -14.91
C ASP A 87 -0.26 -3.32 -15.87
N TYR A 88 -1.35 -2.75 -16.34
CA TYR A 88 -1.30 -1.59 -17.23
C TYR A 88 -0.47 -0.44 -16.66
N TYR A 89 -0.68 -0.09 -15.38
CA TYR A 89 0.07 1.01 -14.76
C TYR A 89 1.52 0.65 -14.47
N LEU A 90 1.81 -0.59 -14.10
CA LEU A 90 3.18 -1.08 -13.91
C LEU A 90 3.96 -1.04 -15.22
N GLU A 91 3.41 -1.57 -16.31
CA GLU A 91 4.02 -1.53 -17.65
C GLU A 91 4.25 -0.09 -18.12
N ARG A 92 3.29 0.79 -17.88
CA ARG A 92 3.43 2.22 -18.23
C ARG A 92 4.52 2.91 -17.42
N ALA A 93 4.79 2.45 -16.20
CA ALA A 93 5.91 2.90 -15.37
C ALA A 93 7.24 2.22 -15.75
N GLY A 94 7.25 1.33 -16.75
CA GLY A 94 8.44 0.57 -17.16
C GLY A 94 8.76 -0.62 -16.27
N PHE A 95 7.77 -1.12 -15.53
CA PHE A 95 7.95 -2.19 -14.57
C PHE A 95 7.07 -3.39 -14.97
N GLN A 96 7.69 -4.57 -15.10
CA GLN A 96 6.95 -5.82 -15.35
C GLN A 96 7.00 -6.69 -14.10
N CYS A 97 5.87 -7.24 -13.71
CA CYS A 97 5.76 -8.09 -12.54
C CYS A 97 4.88 -9.30 -12.85
N GLU A 98 5.43 -10.51 -12.71
CA GLU A 98 4.68 -11.75 -12.90
C GLU A 98 4.05 -12.26 -11.59
N ASP A 99 4.53 -11.79 -10.42
CA ASP A 99 4.00 -12.21 -9.13
C ASP A 99 2.64 -11.58 -8.85
N VAL A 100 1.59 -12.39 -8.94
CA VAL A 100 0.19 -11.99 -8.67
C VAL A 100 0.02 -11.44 -7.25
N ARG A 101 0.78 -11.93 -6.27
CA ARG A 101 0.70 -11.46 -4.88
C ARG A 101 1.21 -10.03 -4.76
N LEU A 102 2.29 -9.71 -5.47
CA LEU A 102 2.84 -8.35 -5.48
C LEU A 102 1.87 -7.38 -6.16
N LYS A 103 1.26 -7.77 -7.28
CA LYS A 103 0.22 -6.96 -7.95
C LYS A 103 -0.96 -6.67 -7.04
N ARG A 104 -1.46 -7.69 -6.34
CA ARG A 104 -2.57 -7.55 -5.40
C ARG A 104 -2.21 -6.74 -4.16
N LEU A 105 -0.97 -6.86 -3.68
CA LEU A 105 -0.47 -6.02 -2.59
C LEU A 105 -0.44 -4.55 -3.00
N LEU A 106 0.00 -4.25 -4.23
CA LEU A 106 -0.01 -2.90 -4.78
C LEU A 106 -1.44 -2.37 -4.94
N ALA A 107 -2.37 -3.19 -5.44
CA ALA A 107 -3.78 -2.85 -5.52
C ALA A 107 -4.35 -2.51 -4.14
N LEU A 108 -4.11 -3.34 -3.14
CA LEU A 108 -4.56 -3.12 -1.75
C LEU A 108 -3.95 -1.84 -1.15
N ALA A 109 -2.66 -1.59 -1.37
CA ALA A 109 -2.00 -0.36 -0.93
C ALA A 109 -2.60 0.89 -1.60
N THR A 110 -2.95 0.79 -2.89
CA THR A 110 -3.63 1.86 -3.63
C THR A 110 -5.04 2.11 -3.09
N GLU A 111 -5.81 1.06 -2.82
CA GLU A 111 -7.13 1.17 -2.20
C GLU A 111 -7.04 1.88 -0.84
N LYS A 112 -6.08 1.48 -0.01
CA LYS A 112 -5.83 2.11 1.29
C LYS A 112 -5.49 3.59 1.13
N PHE A 113 -4.60 3.92 0.21
CA PHE A 113 -4.18 5.30 -0.08
C PHE A 113 -5.35 6.19 -0.49
N VAL A 114 -6.19 5.71 -1.41
CA VAL A 114 -7.40 6.44 -1.85
C VAL A 114 -8.39 6.60 -0.70
N SER A 115 -8.57 5.56 0.12
CA SER A 115 -9.44 5.59 1.29
C SER A 115 -8.97 6.61 2.33
N ASP A 116 -7.67 6.71 2.57
CA ASP A 116 -7.10 7.68 3.52
C ASP A 116 -7.34 9.11 3.02
N ILE A 117 -7.01 9.41 1.75
CA ILE A 117 -7.28 10.72 1.15
C ILE A 117 -8.77 11.08 1.25
N ALA A 118 -9.67 10.14 0.97
CA ALA A 118 -11.11 10.37 1.06
C ALA A 118 -11.56 10.67 2.50
N SER A 119 -10.99 9.97 3.48
CA SER A 119 -11.25 10.18 4.90
C SER A 119 -10.79 11.57 5.36
N ASP A 120 -9.59 11.98 4.95
CA ASP A 120 -9.03 13.28 5.29
C ASP A 120 -9.84 14.41 4.64
N ALA A 121 -10.18 14.27 3.37
CA ALA A 121 -11.05 15.23 2.67
C ALA A 121 -12.42 15.35 3.35
N PHE A 122 -12.98 14.24 3.82
CA PHE A 122 -14.23 14.26 4.57
C PHE A 122 -14.09 14.97 5.94
N GLN A 123 -12.95 14.83 6.61
CA GLN A 123 -12.66 15.58 7.83
C GLN A 123 -12.59 17.09 7.56
N TYR A 124 -11.91 17.51 6.48
CA TYR A 124 -11.91 18.92 6.04
C TYR A 124 -13.33 19.45 5.79
N ALA A 125 -14.15 18.69 5.09
CA ALA A 125 -15.54 19.05 4.86
C ALA A 125 -16.34 19.20 6.17
N ARG A 126 -16.10 18.33 7.15
CA ARG A 126 -16.73 18.42 8.49
C ARG A 126 -16.26 19.65 9.26
N ILE A 127 -14.96 19.94 9.26
CA ILE A 127 -14.41 21.12 9.93
C ILE A 127 -15.00 22.38 9.30
N ARG A 128 -15.02 22.49 7.99
CA ARG A 128 -15.59 23.62 7.25
C ARG A 128 -17.08 23.80 7.55
N THR A 129 -17.86 22.73 7.59
CA THR A 129 -19.30 22.81 7.90
C THR A 129 -19.56 23.16 9.34
N ASN A 130 -18.71 22.73 10.27
CA ASN A 130 -18.85 23.05 11.70
C ASN A 130 -18.30 24.44 12.05
N ALA A 131 -17.27 24.93 11.36
CA ALA A 131 -16.67 26.24 11.56
C ALA A 131 -17.45 27.37 10.89
N GLY A 132 -18.39 27.04 10.00
CA GLY A 132 -19.26 28.04 9.37
C GLY A 132 -20.10 28.78 10.41
N PRO A 133 -20.32 30.11 10.26
CA PRO A 133 -21.18 30.87 11.17
C PRO A 133 -22.54 30.18 11.25
N SER A 134 -22.96 29.92 12.49
CA SER A 134 -24.26 29.30 12.78
C SER A 134 -25.34 29.90 11.88
N ARG A 135 -25.71 29.21 10.83
CA ARG A 135 -26.85 29.60 9.98
C ARG A 135 -28.13 29.31 10.72
N SER A 136 -28.28 30.01 11.87
CA SER A 136 -29.37 29.84 12.82
C SER A 136 -30.69 30.42 12.34
N HIS A 137 -30.76 31.01 11.15
CA HIS A 137 -32.00 31.69 10.73
C HIS A 137 -32.28 31.56 9.23
N ARG A 138 -32.36 30.29 8.74
CA ARG A 138 -33.12 30.04 7.52
C ARG A 138 -34.42 29.33 7.91
N PRO A 139 -35.58 30.05 8.00
CA PRO A 139 -36.88 29.43 8.28
C PRO A 139 -37.18 28.46 7.11
N GLY A 140 -37.30 27.17 7.39
CA GLY A 140 -37.67 26.17 6.39
C GLY A 140 -36.62 25.09 6.07
N ALA A 141 -35.38 25.15 6.57
CA ALA A 141 -34.43 24.09 6.44
C ALA A 141 -34.79 22.94 7.39
N SER A 142 -35.16 21.77 6.85
CA SER A 142 -35.46 20.59 7.66
C SER A 142 -34.23 20.15 8.45
N ALA A 143 -34.43 19.56 9.64
CA ALA A 143 -33.35 19.05 10.49
C ALA A 143 -32.43 18.07 9.76
N ARG A 144 -32.90 17.38 8.71
CA ARG A 144 -32.14 16.48 7.84
C ARG A 144 -31.13 17.22 6.96
N ASP A 145 -31.36 18.48 6.59
CA ASP A 145 -30.45 19.24 5.72
C ASP A 145 -29.25 19.82 6.51
N ARG A 146 -29.37 19.88 7.86
CA ARG A 146 -28.32 20.40 8.75
C ARG A 146 -27.18 19.41 9.02
N THR A 147 -27.39 18.12 8.73
CA THR A 147 -26.43 17.05 9.04
C THR A 147 -25.70 16.52 7.81
N ARG A 148 -26.03 16.99 6.61
CA ARG A 148 -25.43 16.51 5.38
C ARG A 148 -24.12 17.25 5.12
N THR A 149 -22.99 16.57 5.39
CA THR A 149 -21.66 17.02 4.99
C THR A 149 -21.49 16.75 3.49
N VAL A 150 -21.24 17.78 2.72
CA VAL A 150 -20.97 17.68 1.28
C VAL A 150 -19.49 17.96 1.07
N LEU A 151 -18.81 16.99 0.45
CA LEU A 151 -17.42 17.10 0.05
C LEU A 151 -17.31 18.07 -1.13
N THR A 152 -16.38 19.01 -1.06
CA THR A 152 -16.07 19.96 -2.15
C THR A 152 -14.68 19.67 -2.74
N MET A 153 -14.39 20.24 -3.90
CA MET A 153 -13.07 20.14 -4.52
C MET A 153 -11.99 20.82 -3.65
N ASP A 154 -12.32 21.84 -2.90
CA ASP A 154 -11.39 22.51 -2.01
C ASP A 154 -10.99 21.60 -0.84
N ASP A 155 -11.94 20.85 -0.27
CA ASP A 155 -11.68 19.88 0.79
C ASP A 155 -10.77 18.75 0.27
N LEU A 156 -11.04 18.26 -0.95
CA LEU A 156 -10.21 17.24 -1.60
C LEU A 156 -8.81 17.76 -1.94
N SER A 157 -8.72 19.00 -2.45
CA SER A 157 -7.41 19.60 -2.79
C SER A 157 -6.57 19.82 -1.53
N ALA A 158 -7.20 20.19 -0.41
CA ALA A 158 -6.51 20.32 0.86
C ALA A 158 -5.93 18.98 1.34
N ALA A 159 -6.73 17.91 1.28
CA ALA A 159 -6.29 16.57 1.64
C ALA A 159 -5.14 16.09 0.74
N LEU A 160 -5.28 16.22 -0.59
CA LEU A 160 -4.23 15.86 -1.55
C LEU A 160 -2.93 16.61 -1.32
N GLY A 161 -3.01 17.87 -0.89
CA GLY A 161 -1.85 18.70 -0.56
C GLY A 161 -1.01 18.12 0.58
N GLU A 162 -1.60 17.45 1.56
CA GLU A 162 -0.87 16.76 2.65
C GLU A 162 -0.03 15.59 2.14
N TYR A 163 -0.45 14.95 1.05
CA TYR A 163 0.29 13.89 0.37
C TYR A 163 1.26 14.41 -0.71
N GLY A 164 1.44 15.73 -0.80
CA GLY A 164 2.32 16.37 -1.78
C GLY A 164 1.75 16.40 -3.20
N ILE A 165 0.45 16.15 -3.38
CA ILE A 165 -0.23 16.16 -4.68
C ILE A 165 -0.90 17.51 -4.86
N ASP A 166 -0.42 18.32 -5.83
CA ASP A 166 -1.07 19.58 -6.19
C ASP A 166 -2.22 19.33 -7.17
N ALA A 167 -3.45 19.37 -6.65
CA ALA A 167 -4.68 19.24 -7.42
C ALA A 167 -5.35 20.59 -7.72
N ARG A 168 -4.64 21.71 -7.55
CA ARG A 168 -5.17 23.04 -7.86
C ARG A 168 -5.34 23.16 -9.37
N ARG A 169 -6.52 23.63 -9.77
CA ARG A 169 -6.77 23.93 -11.18
C ARG A 169 -5.88 25.09 -11.61
N ALA A 170 -5.10 24.92 -12.67
CA ALA A 170 -4.33 26.00 -13.24
C ALA A 170 -5.28 27.14 -13.63
N GLU A 171 -5.05 28.35 -13.12
CA GLU A 171 -5.88 29.54 -13.39
C GLU A 171 -5.77 30.05 -14.84
N THR A 172 -5.11 29.29 -15.73
CA THR A 172 -4.75 29.72 -17.10
C THR A 172 -5.85 29.55 -18.15
N PHE A 173 -7.05 29.18 -17.75
CA PHE A 173 -8.21 29.16 -18.67
C PHE A 173 -9.28 30.17 -18.25
N ARG A 174 -9.02 31.43 -18.54
CA ARG A 174 -10.03 32.49 -18.68
C ARG A 174 -10.14 32.88 -20.14
#